data_ed379540e5294111b5d37323fc557482
#
_entry.id   ed379540e5294111b5d37323fc557482
#
_cell.length_a   1.000
_cell.length_b   1.000
_cell.length_c   1.000
_cell.angle_alpha   90.00
_cell.angle_beta   90.00
_cell.angle_gamma   90.00
#
_symmetry.space_group_name_H-M   'P 1'
#
loop_
_entity.id
_entity.type
_entity.pdbx_description
1 polymer ?
#
loop_
_entity_poly.entity_id
_entity_poly.type
_entity_poly.pdbx_seq_one_letter_code
_entity_poly.pdbx_strand_id
1 'polypeptide(L)'
;MHLEEKTLDSSLKFKGKILEVYQDTVLLEDGTNATRDVVRHSGGVCVAALTENNELYFVKQYRYPHKKALLELPAGKLEWGENHFECGKRELREETGFTADEFTYLGALAPTPAYDTEIIHMYLAKGLHKAEQELDDDEFLEVTTIPLSEAVKMIMNNVIEDAKTQIAVLKTFVLLGS
;
A
#
# COMPACT_ATOMS: atom_id res chain seq x y z
N MET A 1 -4.67 -17.05 27.86
CA MET A 1 -3.40 -16.42 27.42
C MET A 1 -3.81 -15.08 26.85
N HIS A 2 -3.36 -14.03 27.46
CA HIS A 2 -3.60 -12.67 26.99
C HIS A 2 -2.37 -12.28 26.18
N LEU A 3 -2.53 -12.06 24.88
CA LEU A 3 -1.49 -11.55 24.00
C LEU A 3 -1.65 -10.01 23.89
N GLU A 4 -1.51 -9.33 25.03
CA GLU A 4 -1.73 -7.88 25.13
C GLU A 4 -0.62 -7.22 25.92
N GLU A 5 -0.14 -6.09 25.44
CA GLU A 5 0.78 -5.20 26.13
C GLU A 5 0.07 -3.88 26.41
N LYS A 6 0.08 -3.44 27.68
CA LYS A 6 -0.57 -2.19 28.06
C LYS A 6 0.42 -1.04 28.00
N THR A 7 0.14 -0.03 27.19
CA THR A 7 0.94 1.20 27.17
C THR A 7 0.81 1.94 28.51
N LEU A 8 1.96 2.23 29.12
CA LEU A 8 2.08 2.99 30.37
C LEU A 8 2.47 4.43 30.10
N ASP A 9 3.35 4.67 29.13
CA ASP A 9 3.83 5.98 28.70
C ASP A 9 4.16 5.98 27.21
N SER A 10 4.08 7.13 26.56
CA SER A 10 4.36 7.30 25.13
C SER A 10 5.09 8.62 24.89
N SER A 11 6.27 8.55 24.30
CA SER A 11 7.13 9.70 24.08
C SER A 11 7.46 9.87 22.60
N LEU A 12 7.04 10.99 22.01
CA LEU A 12 7.41 11.35 20.63
C LEU A 12 8.92 11.61 20.55
N LYS A 13 9.61 10.91 19.67
CA LYS A 13 11.06 11.04 19.41
C LYS A 13 11.37 11.79 18.12
N PHE A 14 10.52 11.60 17.10
CA PHE A 14 10.72 12.28 15.82
C PHE A 14 9.35 12.51 15.15
N LYS A 15 9.19 13.70 14.56
CA LYS A 15 8.04 14.06 13.73
C LYS A 15 8.53 14.47 12.35
N GLY A 16 8.24 13.62 11.36
CA GLY A 16 8.49 13.90 9.94
C GLY A 16 7.27 14.42 9.20
N LYS A 17 7.41 14.57 7.88
CA LYS A 17 6.29 14.94 6.98
C LYS A 17 5.30 13.77 6.82
N ILE A 18 5.80 12.51 6.80
CA ILE A 18 5.04 11.32 6.46
C ILE A 18 4.72 10.48 7.70
N LEU A 19 5.65 10.40 8.65
CA LEU A 19 5.56 9.52 9.80
C LEU A 19 5.99 10.21 11.09
N GLU A 20 5.55 9.63 12.21
CA GLU A 20 6.00 9.99 13.54
C GLU A 20 6.61 8.77 14.22
N VAL A 21 7.70 8.95 14.97
CA VAL A 21 8.34 7.86 15.72
C VAL A 21 8.15 8.12 17.21
N TYR A 22 7.58 7.14 17.87
CA TYR A 22 7.36 7.12 19.30
C TYR A 22 8.21 6.05 19.97
N GLN A 23 8.52 6.27 21.22
CA GLN A 23 9.02 5.23 22.12
C GLN A 23 8.03 5.09 23.28
N ASP A 24 7.41 3.93 23.34
CA ASP A 24 6.41 3.61 24.32
C ASP A 24 7.00 2.72 25.43
N THR A 25 6.60 2.94 26.69
CA THR A 25 6.83 2.01 27.79
C THR A 25 5.58 1.17 27.95
N VAL A 26 5.74 -0.15 27.91
CA VAL A 26 4.63 -1.09 28.01
C VAL A 26 4.79 -2.02 29.21
N LEU A 27 3.66 -2.47 29.77
CA LEU A 27 3.58 -3.51 30.78
C LEU A 27 3.38 -4.86 30.06
N LEU A 28 4.28 -5.79 30.31
CA LEU A 28 4.23 -7.16 29.79
C LEU A 28 3.32 -8.05 30.64
N GLU A 29 2.97 -9.23 30.12
CA GLU A 29 2.10 -10.21 30.80
C GLU A 29 2.68 -10.71 32.14
N ASP A 30 4.00 -10.71 32.29
CA ASP A 30 4.68 -11.12 33.52
C ASP A 30 4.78 -10.01 34.57
N GLY A 31 4.23 -8.83 34.29
CA GLY A 31 4.26 -7.65 35.16
C GLY A 31 5.54 -6.81 35.04
N THR A 32 6.47 -7.15 34.18
CA THR A 32 7.67 -6.35 33.89
C THR A 32 7.40 -5.27 32.86
N ASN A 33 8.26 -4.24 32.80
CA ASN A 33 8.17 -3.19 31.81
C ASN A 33 9.17 -3.43 30.67
N ALA A 34 8.76 -3.06 29.45
CA ALA A 34 9.62 -3.04 28.28
C ALA A 34 9.42 -1.76 27.46
N THR A 35 10.34 -1.48 26.53
CA THR A 35 10.20 -0.37 25.59
C THR A 35 9.79 -0.92 24.20
N ARG A 36 9.01 -0.10 23.46
CA ARG A 36 8.63 -0.36 22.06
C ARG A 36 8.91 0.90 21.24
N ASP A 37 9.64 0.74 20.14
CA ASP A 37 9.75 1.80 19.14
C ASP A 37 8.60 1.61 18.16
N VAL A 38 7.80 2.67 17.98
CA VAL A 38 6.56 2.65 17.18
C VAL A 38 6.62 3.73 16.12
N VAL A 39 6.49 3.32 14.87
CA VAL A 39 6.26 4.23 13.74
C VAL A 39 4.76 4.40 13.57
N ARG A 40 4.27 5.65 13.61
CA ARG A 40 2.88 5.98 13.30
C ARG A 40 2.79 6.54 11.89
N HIS A 41 1.94 5.90 11.09
CA HIS A 41 1.68 6.22 9.70
C HIS A 41 0.17 6.30 9.44
N SER A 42 -0.28 7.19 8.55
CA SER A 42 -1.71 7.36 8.23
C SER A 42 -2.32 6.16 7.48
N GLY A 43 -1.47 5.29 6.94
CA GLY A 43 -1.88 4.18 6.08
C GLY A 43 -1.78 4.53 4.60
N GLY A 44 -2.21 3.60 3.76
CA GLY A 44 -2.18 3.75 2.31
C GLY A 44 -3.25 2.92 1.61
N VAL A 45 -3.27 3.06 0.31
CA VAL A 45 -4.12 2.30 -0.60
C VAL A 45 -3.29 1.76 -1.75
N CYS A 46 -3.71 0.62 -2.31
CA CYS A 46 -3.12 0.02 -3.51
C CYS A 46 -4.25 -0.48 -4.41
N VAL A 47 -4.19 -0.19 -5.70
CA VAL A 47 -5.26 -0.49 -6.66
C VAL A 47 -4.76 -1.36 -7.80
N ALA A 48 -5.26 -2.58 -7.90
CA ALA A 48 -5.10 -3.44 -9.05
C ALA A 48 -6.11 -3.04 -10.14
N ALA A 49 -5.71 -2.15 -11.05
CA ALA A 49 -6.56 -1.64 -12.11
C ALA A 49 -6.49 -2.60 -13.31
N LEU A 50 -7.57 -3.36 -13.53
CA LEU A 50 -7.65 -4.42 -14.53
C LEU A 50 -8.34 -3.95 -15.80
N THR A 51 -7.66 -4.10 -16.94
CA THR A 51 -8.23 -3.85 -18.27
C THR A 51 -9.12 -4.99 -18.75
N GLU A 52 -9.90 -4.76 -19.80
CA GLU A 52 -10.70 -5.79 -20.49
C GLU A 52 -9.85 -6.94 -21.08
N ASN A 53 -8.57 -6.67 -21.35
CA ASN A 53 -7.60 -7.65 -21.87
C ASN A 53 -6.91 -8.46 -20.78
N ASN A 54 -7.38 -8.40 -19.52
CA ASN A 54 -6.72 -9.02 -18.36
C ASN A 54 -5.28 -8.54 -18.13
N GLU A 55 -5.01 -7.29 -18.37
CA GLU A 55 -3.74 -6.63 -18.04
C GLU A 55 -3.96 -5.70 -16.84
N LEU A 56 -2.97 -5.60 -15.97
CA LEU A 56 -2.96 -4.64 -14.86
C LEU A 56 -2.13 -3.43 -15.21
N TYR A 57 -2.58 -2.24 -14.82
CA TYR A 57 -1.74 -1.05 -14.83
C TYR A 57 -0.69 -1.12 -13.73
N PHE A 58 0.54 -0.79 -14.09
CA PHE A 58 1.67 -0.66 -13.19
C PHE A 58 2.28 0.73 -13.33
N VAL A 59 2.87 1.18 -12.24
CA VAL A 59 3.70 2.39 -12.19
C VAL A 59 5.12 2.00 -11.84
N LYS A 60 6.09 2.65 -12.47
CA LYS A 60 7.51 2.50 -12.14
C LYS A 60 7.99 3.79 -11.50
N GLN A 61 8.33 3.75 -10.24
CA GLN A 61 8.67 4.92 -9.42
C GLN A 61 9.98 4.71 -8.67
N TYR A 62 10.80 5.76 -8.57
CA TYR A 62 12.03 5.71 -7.79
C TYR A 62 11.75 5.75 -6.29
N ARG A 63 12.19 4.71 -5.57
CA ARG A 63 12.04 4.62 -4.12
C ARG A 63 13.37 4.96 -3.44
N TYR A 64 13.46 6.19 -2.96
CA TYR A 64 14.68 6.74 -2.35
C TYR A 64 15.32 5.84 -1.29
N PRO A 65 14.57 5.20 -0.34
CA PRO A 65 15.18 4.31 0.65
C PRO A 65 15.88 3.08 0.03
N HIS A 66 15.36 2.59 -1.09
CA HIS A 66 15.90 1.43 -1.82
C HIS A 66 16.93 1.81 -2.87
N LYS A 67 17.09 3.12 -3.19
CA LYS A 67 18.01 3.66 -4.21
C LYS A 67 17.81 3.05 -5.60
N LYS A 68 16.59 2.65 -5.93
CA LYS A 68 16.21 2.08 -7.23
C LYS A 68 14.76 2.39 -7.60
N ALA A 69 14.43 2.25 -8.88
CA ALA A 69 13.05 2.27 -9.33
C ALA A 69 12.41 0.90 -9.09
N LEU A 70 11.22 0.89 -8.51
CA LEU A 70 10.41 -0.30 -8.30
C LEU A 70 9.22 -0.30 -9.25
N LEU A 71 8.76 -1.49 -9.61
CA LEU A 71 7.53 -1.71 -10.35
C LEU A 71 6.43 -2.03 -9.35
N GLU A 72 5.42 -1.19 -9.30
CA GLU A 72 4.35 -1.21 -8.30
C GLU A 72 2.99 -1.09 -8.96
N LEU A 73 1.93 -1.53 -8.30
CA LEU A 73 0.57 -1.13 -8.65
C LEU A 73 0.34 0.32 -8.20
N PRO A 74 -0.57 1.07 -8.85
CA PRO A 74 -0.99 2.38 -8.40
C PRO A 74 -1.32 2.40 -6.91
N ALA A 75 -0.72 3.32 -6.17
CA ALA A 75 -0.80 3.30 -4.72
C ALA A 75 -0.40 4.64 -4.10
N GLY A 76 -1.13 5.09 -3.11
CA GLY A 76 -0.80 6.29 -2.41
C GLY A 76 -1.10 6.27 -0.93
N LYS A 77 -0.69 7.34 -0.27
CA LYS A 77 -0.83 7.53 1.16
C LYS A 77 -2.19 8.14 1.50
N LEU A 78 -2.82 7.62 2.55
CA LEU A 78 -3.99 8.25 3.14
C LEU A 78 -3.60 9.59 3.80
N GLU A 79 -4.40 10.61 3.61
CA GLU A 79 -4.40 11.72 4.55
C GLU A 79 -5.00 11.29 5.90
N TRP A 80 -4.64 12.00 6.99
CA TRP A 80 -5.20 11.67 8.31
C TRP A 80 -6.72 11.81 8.33
N GLY A 81 -7.41 10.68 8.52
CA GLY A 81 -8.89 10.62 8.53
C GLY A 81 -9.53 10.49 7.15
N GLU A 82 -8.76 10.38 6.08
CA GLU A 82 -9.27 10.12 4.73
C GLU A 82 -9.90 8.73 4.64
N ASN A 83 -11.00 8.65 3.89
CA ASN A 83 -11.62 7.36 3.57
C ASN A 83 -10.78 6.63 2.52
N HIS A 84 -10.31 5.42 2.84
CA HIS A 84 -9.43 4.64 1.97
C HIS A 84 -10.03 4.27 0.59
N PHE A 85 -11.37 4.21 0.47
CA PHE A 85 -12.03 3.98 -0.80
C PHE A 85 -11.92 5.21 -1.73
N GLU A 86 -12.15 6.41 -1.19
CA GLU A 86 -12.01 7.65 -1.95
C GLU A 86 -10.54 7.93 -2.30
N CYS A 87 -9.62 7.64 -1.38
CA CYS A 87 -8.17 7.67 -1.66
C CYS A 87 -7.81 6.75 -2.83
N GLY A 88 -8.31 5.51 -2.86
CA GLY A 88 -8.03 4.57 -3.95
C GLY A 88 -8.52 5.06 -5.31
N LYS A 89 -9.67 5.74 -5.36
CA LYS A 89 -10.18 6.35 -6.59
C LYS A 89 -9.33 7.53 -7.04
N ARG A 90 -8.91 8.37 -6.10
CA ARG A 90 -8.06 9.54 -6.33
C ARG A 90 -6.70 9.10 -6.88
N GLU A 91 -6.00 8.20 -6.19
CA GLU A 91 -4.67 7.71 -6.56
C GLU A 91 -4.67 7.00 -7.93
N LEU A 92 -5.70 6.17 -8.20
CA LEU A 92 -5.84 5.55 -9.51
C LEU A 92 -5.89 6.61 -10.63
N ARG A 93 -6.67 7.67 -10.44
CA ARG A 93 -6.79 8.74 -11.42
C ARG A 93 -5.49 9.54 -11.54
N GLU A 94 -4.92 9.95 -10.42
CA GLU A 94 -3.73 10.81 -10.36
C GLU A 94 -2.52 10.13 -11.00
N GLU A 95 -2.24 8.88 -10.65
CA GLU A 95 -1.06 8.17 -11.15
C GLU A 95 -1.23 7.61 -12.57
N THR A 96 -2.43 7.15 -12.93
CA THR A 96 -2.63 6.42 -14.20
C THR A 96 -3.42 7.19 -15.26
N GLY A 97 -4.17 8.20 -14.88
CA GLY A 97 -5.12 8.87 -15.77
C GLY A 97 -6.37 8.02 -16.07
N PHE A 98 -6.77 7.14 -15.16
CA PHE A 98 -7.99 6.34 -15.30
C PHE A 98 -8.88 6.44 -14.07
N THR A 99 -10.19 6.39 -14.30
CA THR A 99 -11.23 6.09 -13.31
C THR A 99 -11.79 4.70 -13.55
N ALA A 100 -12.60 4.17 -12.62
CA ALA A 100 -13.20 2.84 -12.75
C ALA A 100 -14.65 2.84 -12.27
N ASP A 101 -15.47 1.97 -12.87
CA ASP A 101 -16.87 1.77 -12.49
C ASP A 101 -17.01 0.93 -11.21
N GLU A 102 -16.12 -0.05 -11.05
CA GLU A 102 -16.20 -1.06 -9.99
C GLU A 102 -14.92 -1.10 -9.18
N PHE A 103 -15.06 -1.09 -7.84
CA PHE A 103 -13.99 -1.33 -6.89
C PHE A 103 -14.38 -2.48 -5.98
N THR A 104 -13.66 -3.58 -6.07
CA THR A 104 -13.80 -4.73 -5.16
C THR A 104 -12.71 -4.66 -4.09
N TYR A 105 -13.11 -4.64 -2.82
CA TYR A 105 -12.16 -4.63 -1.71
C TYR A 105 -11.45 -5.99 -1.58
N LEU A 106 -10.14 -6.01 -1.71
CA LEU A 106 -9.29 -7.20 -1.57
C LEU A 106 -8.80 -7.44 -0.14
N GLY A 107 -9.07 -6.51 0.77
CA GLY A 107 -8.66 -6.58 2.17
C GLY A 107 -7.53 -5.62 2.51
N ALA A 108 -7.08 -5.68 3.75
CA ALA A 108 -6.01 -4.86 4.29
C ALA A 108 -4.71 -5.66 4.46
N LEU A 109 -3.59 -4.96 4.37
CA LEU A 109 -2.24 -5.46 4.59
C LEU A 109 -1.57 -4.64 5.68
N ALA A 110 -0.96 -5.29 6.67
CA ALA A 110 -0.01 -4.69 7.60
C ALA A 110 1.41 -5.03 7.12
N PRO A 111 2.15 -4.10 6.49
CA PRO A 111 3.43 -4.41 5.86
C PRO A 111 4.52 -4.74 6.89
N THR A 112 4.51 -4.08 8.03
CA THR A 112 5.56 -4.21 9.04
C THR A 112 4.99 -4.16 10.46
N PRO A 113 4.13 -5.14 10.86
CA PRO A 113 3.33 -5.07 12.09
C PRO A 113 4.16 -5.10 13.38
N ALA A 114 5.46 -5.36 13.29
CA ALA A 114 6.32 -5.43 14.47
C ALA A 114 6.61 -4.05 15.10
N TYR A 115 6.56 -2.97 14.32
CA TYR A 115 6.87 -1.63 14.80
C TYR A 115 6.14 -0.49 14.05
N ASP A 116 5.37 -0.79 13.02
CA ASP A 116 4.68 0.21 12.20
C ASP A 116 3.15 0.03 12.30
N THR A 117 2.44 1.15 12.37
CA THR A 117 0.98 1.18 12.37
C THR A 117 0.38 1.27 10.97
N GLU A 118 1.19 1.24 9.92
CA GLU A 118 0.71 1.33 8.56
C GLU A 118 -0.24 0.19 8.21
N ILE A 119 -1.39 0.56 7.67
CA ILE A 119 -2.34 -0.38 7.04
C ILE A 119 -2.53 0.06 5.60
N ILE A 120 -2.32 -0.85 4.65
CA ILE A 120 -2.56 -0.61 3.23
C ILE A 120 -3.84 -1.33 2.81
N HIS A 121 -4.84 -0.57 2.36
CA HIS A 121 -6.09 -1.11 1.83
C HIS A 121 -5.94 -1.43 0.35
N MET A 122 -6.33 -2.63 -0.07
CA MET A 122 -6.16 -3.09 -1.45
C MET A 122 -7.50 -3.21 -2.16
N TYR A 123 -7.53 -2.79 -3.42
CA TYR A 123 -8.70 -2.86 -4.29
C TYR A 123 -8.38 -3.47 -5.64
N LEU A 124 -9.36 -4.17 -6.21
CA LEU A 124 -9.42 -4.48 -7.63
C LEU A 124 -10.38 -3.48 -8.28
N ALA A 125 -9.90 -2.75 -9.29
CA ALA A 125 -10.70 -1.80 -10.06
C ALA A 125 -10.95 -2.35 -11.48
N LYS A 126 -12.19 -2.25 -11.96
CA LYS A 126 -12.64 -2.70 -13.30
C LYS A 126 -13.53 -1.64 -13.96
N GLY A 127 -13.76 -1.80 -15.27
CA GLY A 127 -14.52 -0.81 -16.04
C GLY A 127 -13.75 0.51 -16.11
N LEU A 128 -12.53 0.45 -16.64
CA LEU A 128 -11.63 1.59 -16.68
C LEU A 128 -12.01 2.60 -17.74
N HIS A 129 -12.10 3.88 -17.37
CA HIS A 129 -12.37 5.01 -18.24
C HIS A 129 -11.22 5.99 -18.23
N LYS A 130 -10.81 6.46 -19.41
CA LYS A 130 -9.74 7.44 -19.52
C LYS A 130 -10.15 8.76 -18.86
N ALA A 131 -9.27 9.29 -18.03
CA ALA A 131 -9.35 10.58 -17.38
C ALA A 131 -8.04 11.36 -17.57
N GLU A 132 -7.90 12.51 -16.94
CA GLU A 132 -6.66 13.26 -16.91
C GLU A 132 -5.76 12.76 -15.77
N GLN A 133 -4.50 12.48 -16.11
CA GLN A 133 -3.45 12.18 -15.13
C GLN A 133 -3.02 13.48 -14.44
N GLU A 134 -2.83 13.45 -13.14
CA GLU A 134 -2.55 14.66 -12.34
C GLU A 134 -1.59 14.32 -11.21
N LEU A 135 -0.31 14.15 -11.57
CA LEU A 135 0.75 13.82 -10.61
C LEU A 135 1.07 15.02 -9.70
N ASP A 136 1.49 14.73 -8.48
CA ASP A 136 2.06 15.74 -7.60
C ASP A 136 3.36 16.34 -8.20
N ASP A 137 3.69 17.59 -7.84
CA ASP A 137 4.85 18.33 -8.40
C ASP A 137 6.19 17.61 -8.22
N ASP A 138 6.31 16.75 -7.23
CA ASP A 138 7.51 15.96 -6.89
C ASP A 138 7.40 14.47 -7.25
N GLU A 139 6.34 14.08 -7.97
CA GLU A 139 6.12 12.73 -8.47
C GLU A 139 6.56 12.54 -9.92
N PHE A 140 7.43 11.55 -10.12
CA PHE A 140 7.90 11.13 -11.44
C PHE A 140 7.74 9.61 -11.55
N LEU A 141 6.83 9.18 -12.43
CA LEU A 141 6.56 7.77 -12.66
C LEU A 141 6.31 7.46 -14.14
N GLU A 142 6.55 6.22 -14.53
CA GLU A 142 6.21 5.67 -15.83
C GLU A 142 5.05 4.69 -15.67
N VAL A 143 4.01 4.82 -16.50
CA VAL A 143 2.84 3.94 -16.49
C VAL A 143 3.00 2.89 -17.58
N THR A 144 2.72 1.63 -17.27
CA THR A 144 2.70 0.52 -18.21
C THR A 144 1.58 -0.46 -17.90
N THR A 145 1.24 -1.35 -18.82
CA THR A 145 0.35 -2.48 -18.57
C THR A 145 1.11 -3.80 -18.69
N ILE A 146 0.75 -4.76 -17.84
CA ILE A 146 1.34 -6.11 -17.83
C ILE A 146 0.20 -7.12 -17.71
N PRO A 147 0.17 -8.17 -18.55
CA PRO A 147 -0.78 -9.25 -18.40
C PRO A 147 -0.75 -9.86 -16.99
N LEU A 148 -1.93 -10.08 -16.38
CA LEU A 148 -2.03 -10.58 -15.02
C LEU A 148 -1.22 -11.87 -14.80
N SER A 149 -1.27 -12.81 -15.76
CA SER A 149 -0.50 -14.05 -15.69
C SER A 149 1.01 -13.83 -15.77
N GLU A 150 1.47 -12.80 -16.48
CA GLU A 150 2.88 -12.43 -16.54
C GLU A 150 3.33 -11.74 -15.24
N ALA A 151 2.50 -10.85 -14.69
CA ALA A 151 2.75 -10.22 -13.39
C ALA A 151 2.95 -11.28 -12.28
N VAL A 152 2.14 -12.34 -12.27
CA VAL A 152 2.32 -13.48 -11.34
C VAL A 152 3.67 -14.16 -11.54
N LYS A 153 4.11 -14.41 -12.78
CA LYS A 153 5.45 -14.99 -13.05
C LYS A 153 6.57 -14.05 -12.60
N MET A 154 6.42 -12.74 -12.82
CA MET A 154 7.38 -11.74 -12.37
C MET A 154 7.52 -11.73 -10.83
N ILE A 155 6.40 -11.89 -10.10
CA ILE A 155 6.41 -12.05 -8.64
C ILE A 155 7.17 -13.33 -8.24
N MET A 156 6.83 -14.47 -8.83
CA MET A 156 7.46 -15.76 -8.51
C MET A 156 8.96 -15.80 -8.84
N ASN A 157 9.41 -14.97 -9.77
CA ASN A 157 10.81 -14.81 -10.16
C ASN A 157 11.51 -13.64 -9.42
N ASN A 158 10.88 -13.03 -8.41
CA ASN A 158 11.38 -11.89 -7.62
C ASN A 158 11.73 -10.65 -8.47
N VAL A 159 11.06 -10.42 -9.59
CA VAL A 159 11.19 -9.21 -10.41
C VAL A 159 10.35 -8.08 -9.83
N ILE A 160 9.14 -8.39 -9.36
CA ILE A 160 8.30 -7.47 -8.59
C ILE A 160 8.62 -7.70 -7.11
N GLU A 161 9.23 -6.70 -6.47
CA GLU A 161 9.71 -6.81 -5.09
C GLU A 161 8.77 -6.17 -4.07
N ASP A 162 7.90 -5.26 -4.50
CA ASP A 162 6.99 -4.51 -3.62
C ASP A 162 5.88 -5.41 -3.04
N ALA A 163 5.79 -5.47 -1.71
CA ALA A 163 4.91 -6.39 -1.00
C ALA A 163 3.41 -6.15 -1.28
N LYS A 164 2.95 -4.88 -1.27
CA LYS A 164 1.54 -4.55 -1.54
C LYS A 164 1.13 -4.97 -2.94
N THR A 165 2.02 -4.74 -3.92
CA THR A 165 1.84 -5.15 -5.31
C THR A 165 1.75 -6.66 -5.44
N GLN A 166 2.70 -7.41 -4.86
CA GLN A 166 2.67 -8.87 -4.89
C GLN A 166 1.34 -9.41 -4.36
N ILE A 167 0.91 -8.94 -3.18
CA ILE A 167 -0.29 -9.44 -2.53
C ILE A 167 -1.54 -9.07 -3.33
N ALA A 168 -1.67 -7.84 -3.82
CA ALA A 168 -2.84 -7.41 -4.57
C ALA A 168 -2.96 -8.14 -5.94
N VAL A 169 -1.83 -8.34 -6.65
CA VAL A 169 -1.78 -9.13 -7.89
C VAL A 169 -2.19 -10.57 -7.64
N LEU A 170 -1.61 -11.24 -6.64
CA LEU A 170 -1.91 -12.64 -6.33
C LEU A 170 -3.38 -12.83 -5.88
N LYS A 171 -3.92 -11.91 -5.06
CA LYS A 171 -5.33 -11.93 -4.68
C LYS A 171 -6.24 -11.73 -5.88
N THR A 172 -5.90 -10.82 -6.80
CA THR A 172 -6.64 -10.61 -8.03
C THR A 172 -6.65 -11.87 -8.89
N PHE A 173 -5.48 -12.49 -9.07
CA PHE A 173 -5.33 -13.74 -9.85
C PHE A 173 -6.20 -14.87 -9.28
N VAL A 174 -6.15 -15.09 -7.97
CA VAL A 174 -6.96 -16.12 -7.30
C VAL A 174 -8.45 -15.80 -7.39
N LEU A 175 -8.85 -14.54 -7.19
CA LEU A 175 -10.25 -14.10 -7.24
C LEU A 175 -10.88 -14.32 -8.63
N LEU A 176 -10.10 -14.14 -9.70
CA LEU A 176 -10.57 -14.29 -11.07
C LEU A 176 -10.54 -15.76 -11.55
N GLY A 177 -9.97 -16.68 -10.76
CA GLY A 177 -9.85 -18.10 -11.12
C GLY A 177 -8.87 -18.35 -12.27
N SER A 178 -7.92 -17.48 -12.45
CA SER A 178 -6.96 -17.45 -13.56
C SER A 178 -5.76 -18.32 -13.27
#